data_e1d3dab42dd307726117ece592006b07
#
_entry.id   e1d3dab42dd307726117ece592006b07
#
_cell.length_a   1.000
_cell.length_b   1.000
_cell.length_c   1.000
_cell.angle_alpha   90.00
_cell.angle_beta   90.00
_cell.angle_gamma   90.00
#
_symmetry.space_group_name_H-M   'P 1'
#
loop_
_entity.id
_entity.type
_entity.pdbx_description
1 polymer ?
#
loop_
_entity_poly.entity_id
_entity_poly.type
_entity_poly.pdbx_seq_one_letter_code
_entity_poly.pdbx_strand_id
1 'polypeptide(L)'
;NFTPIQKPHWVKEAFGVDLPTSYEGEVYPGSLAPIVVQSHQTSRVACGLAKFGLIPAWAKDDKISRHTYNSRSETAAEKPSYRAAWRNRQYGLVLMENFFEPSYQSGRAVRWKIGLASGEPFAIACLWDRWTDPSSGELVVSFSMLTVNADAHPVMNQFHKQGDEKRTPVIISPELHSTWLSASVENATNLMAWQHMPPLVAEPAPVIRN
;
A
#
# COMPACT_ATOMS: atom_id res chain seq x y z
N ASN A 1 -5.14 -1.58 8.21
CA ASN A 1 -4.66 -0.31 8.73
C ASN A 1 -3.15 -0.34 8.96
N PHE A 2 -2.52 0.83 9.04
CA PHE A 2 -1.06 0.95 9.15
C PHE A 2 -0.66 2.28 9.80
N THR A 3 0.55 2.34 10.34
CA THR A 3 1.19 3.58 10.80
C THR A 3 1.98 4.17 9.64
N PRO A 4 1.58 5.33 9.10
CA PRO A 4 2.29 5.98 8.03
C PRO A 4 3.65 6.49 8.51
N ILE A 5 4.58 6.66 7.58
CA ILE A 5 5.92 7.16 7.92
C ILE A 5 5.87 8.53 8.60
N GLN A 6 6.71 8.71 9.63
CA GLN A 6 6.87 9.98 10.38
C GLN A 6 8.32 10.49 10.33
N LYS A 7 9.14 9.97 9.41
CA LYS A 7 10.58 10.28 9.29
C LYS A 7 10.88 11.05 7.99
N PRO A 8 10.77 12.41 7.97
CA PRO A 8 11.01 13.22 6.77
C PRO A 8 12.40 13.03 6.17
N HIS A 9 13.44 12.86 7.01
CA HIS A 9 14.81 12.64 6.55
C HIS A 9 14.95 11.35 5.75
N TRP A 10 14.26 10.27 6.17
CA TRP A 10 14.27 9.00 5.44
C TRP A 10 13.67 9.15 4.03
N VAL A 11 12.56 9.90 3.92
CA VAL A 11 11.92 10.16 2.62
C VAL A 11 12.81 11.03 1.72
N LYS A 12 13.49 12.03 2.32
CA LYS A 12 14.41 12.89 1.58
C LYS A 12 15.62 12.12 1.06
N GLU A 13 16.17 11.22 1.87
CA GLU A 13 17.30 10.36 1.50
C GLU A 13 16.90 9.33 0.43
N ALA A 14 15.76 8.63 0.62
CA ALA A 14 15.33 7.57 -0.27
C ALA A 14 14.81 8.06 -1.64
N PHE A 15 14.17 9.24 -1.68
CA PHE A 15 13.44 9.71 -2.87
C PHE A 15 13.80 11.12 -3.33
N GLY A 16 14.58 11.87 -2.57
CA GLY A 16 14.95 13.26 -2.89
C GLY A 16 13.80 14.28 -2.75
N VAL A 17 12.67 13.90 -2.17
CA VAL A 17 11.46 14.71 -2.04
C VAL A 17 11.10 14.97 -0.58
N ASP A 18 10.25 15.98 -0.34
CA ASP A 18 9.80 16.30 1.01
C ASP A 18 8.53 15.52 1.36
N LEU A 19 8.45 15.08 2.61
CA LEU A 19 7.27 14.40 3.14
C LEU A 19 6.16 15.44 3.40
N PRO A 20 4.91 15.20 2.94
CA PRO A 20 3.78 16.05 3.30
C PRO A 20 3.58 16.10 4.83
N THR A 21 3.05 17.20 5.32
CA THR A 21 2.62 17.36 6.71
C THR A 21 1.11 17.17 6.82
N SER A 22 0.60 16.91 8.03
CA SER A 22 -0.83 16.87 8.32
C SER A 22 -1.57 15.64 7.78
N TYR A 23 -1.18 14.44 8.26
CA TYR A 23 -1.94 13.20 8.13
C TYR A 23 -2.03 12.47 9.47
N GLU A 24 -2.95 11.51 9.57
CA GLU A 24 -3.25 10.80 10.80
C GLU A 24 -2.09 9.89 11.24
N GLY A 25 -1.95 9.65 12.57
CA GLY A 25 -0.94 8.74 13.13
C GLY A 25 -1.21 7.26 12.84
N GLU A 26 -2.45 6.89 12.49
CA GLU A 26 -2.84 5.57 12.01
C GLU A 26 -3.84 5.73 10.85
N VAL A 27 -3.58 5.07 9.75
CA VAL A 27 -4.35 5.16 8.50
C VAL A 27 -5.30 3.99 8.37
N TYR A 28 -6.57 4.31 8.15
CA TYR A 28 -7.65 3.36 7.85
C TYR A 28 -8.15 3.58 6.40
N PRO A 29 -8.88 2.61 5.80
CA PRO A 29 -9.54 2.86 4.52
C PRO A 29 -10.40 4.13 4.57
N GLY A 30 -10.17 5.04 3.63
CA GLY A 30 -10.79 6.35 3.56
C GLY A 30 -9.93 7.52 4.07
N SER A 31 -8.94 7.27 4.93
CA SER A 31 -7.99 8.29 5.41
C SER A 31 -6.96 8.66 4.32
N LEU A 32 -6.29 9.80 4.51
CA LEU A 32 -5.17 10.24 3.67
C LEU A 32 -3.85 9.65 4.18
N ALA A 33 -2.98 9.26 3.26
CA ALA A 33 -1.63 8.79 3.55
C ALA A 33 -0.62 9.28 2.51
N PRO A 34 0.67 9.42 2.88
CA PRO A 34 1.72 9.79 1.94
C PRO A 34 2.02 8.62 0.98
N ILE A 35 2.02 8.93 -0.31
CA ILE A 35 2.49 8.05 -1.37
C ILE A 35 3.56 8.75 -2.20
N VAL A 36 4.52 7.96 -2.69
CA VAL A 36 5.50 8.40 -3.68
C VAL A 36 5.08 7.87 -5.04
N VAL A 37 5.10 8.75 -6.04
CA VAL A 37 4.79 8.45 -7.44
C VAL A 37 5.82 9.07 -8.37
N GLN A 38 5.92 8.53 -9.59
CA GLN A 38 6.79 9.10 -10.63
C GLN A 38 5.97 9.45 -11.88
N SER A 39 6.22 10.62 -12.43
CA SER A 39 5.67 11.01 -13.73
C SER A 39 6.40 10.31 -14.87
N HIS A 40 5.67 9.55 -15.69
CA HIS A 40 6.26 8.89 -16.87
C HIS A 40 6.68 9.87 -17.97
N GLN A 41 6.14 11.09 -17.96
CA GLN A 41 6.48 12.11 -18.97
C GLN A 41 7.76 12.84 -18.63
N THR A 42 7.99 13.13 -17.34
CA THR A 42 9.10 13.99 -16.89
C THR A 42 10.11 13.24 -16.03
N SER A 43 9.85 11.98 -15.70
CA SER A 43 10.60 11.16 -14.72
C SER A 43 10.71 11.78 -13.32
N ARG A 44 9.93 12.84 -13.07
CA ARG A 44 9.93 13.55 -11.79
C ARG A 44 9.24 12.70 -10.72
N VAL A 45 9.91 12.51 -9.60
CA VAL A 45 9.36 11.87 -8.39
C VAL A 45 8.66 12.95 -7.54
N ALA A 46 7.54 12.59 -6.95
CA ALA A 46 6.80 13.45 -6.03
C ALA A 46 6.24 12.61 -4.88
N CYS A 47 6.18 13.20 -3.69
CA CYS A 47 5.46 12.66 -2.54
C CYS A 47 4.25 13.54 -2.27
N GLY A 48 3.08 12.92 -2.11
CA GLY A 48 1.82 13.64 -1.88
C GLY A 48 0.85 12.81 -1.06
N LEU A 49 -0.22 13.45 -0.57
CA LEU A 49 -1.30 12.74 0.13
C LEU A 49 -2.28 12.14 -0.87
N ALA A 50 -2.68 10.91 -0.62
CA ALA A 50 -3.69 10.20 -1.39
C ALA A 50 -4.65 9.45 -0.46
N LYS A 51 -5.91 9.29 -0.88
CA LYS A 51 -6.95 8.59 -0.14
C LYS A 51 -6.71 7.08 -0.21
N PHE A 52 -6.71 6.42 0.93
CA PHE A 52 -6.60 4.96 1.01
C PHE A 52 -7.92 4.29 0.63
N GLY A 53 -7.95 3.69 -0.53
CA GLY A 53 -9.11 3.14 -1.23
C GLY A 53 -9.23 3.78 -2.60
N LEU A 54 -8.78 3.08 -3.65
CA LEU A 54 -8.70 3.59 -5.02
C LEU A 54 -10.09 3.91 -5.58
N ILE A 55 -10.26 5.12 -6.08
CA ILE A 55 -11.46 5.56 -6.79
C ILE A 55 -11.10 5.61 -8.28
N PRO A 56 -11.57 4.65 -9.10
CA PRO A 56 -11.26 4.67 -10.52
C PRO A 56 -11.96 5.84 -11.21
N ALA A 57 -11.34 6.37 -12.28
CA ALA A 57 -11.80 7.58 -12.99
C ALA A 57 -13.28 7.51 -13.47
N TRP A 58 -13.82 6.30 -13.67
CA TRP A 58 -15.21 6.08 -14.08
C TRP A 58 -16.22 6.06 -12.92
N ALA A 59 -15.79 6.11 -11.65
CA ALA A 59 -16.67 6.02 -10.50
C ALA A 59 -17.62 7.23 -10.43
N LYS A 60 -18.89 6.96 -10.06
CA LYS A 60 -19.92 8.01 -9.92
C LYS A 60 -19.84 8.73 -8.57
N ASP A 61 -19.31 8.06 -7.57
CA ASP A 61 -19.08 8.58 -6.22
C ASP A 61 -17.84 7.88 -5.59
N ASP A 62 -17.46 8.31 -4.41
CA ASP A 62 -16.29 7.81 -3.69
C ASP A 62 -16.52 6.54 -2.87
N LYS A 63 -17.76 6.03 -2.81
CA LYS A 63 -18.14 4.89 -1.94
C LYS A 63 -17.39 3.61 -2.27
N ILE A 64 -16.99 3.45 -3.53
CA ILE A 64 -16.20 2.30 -3.98
C ILE A 64 -14.87 2.18 -3.19
N SER A 65 -14.31 3.29 -2.71
CA SER A 65 -13.06 3.33 -1.96
C SER A 65 -13.05 2.41 -0.73
N ARG A 66 -14.22 2.17 -0.14
CA ARG A 66 -14.40 1.27 1.01
C ARG A 66 -14.07 -0.20 0.71
N HIS A 67 -14.00 -0.58 -0.57
CA HIS A 67 -13.79 -1.96 -1.03
C HIS A 67 -12.55 -2.10 -1.92
N THR A 68 -11.84 -1.01 -2.20
CA THR A 68 -10.71 -0.96 -3.15
C THR A 68 -9.38 -0.57 -2.49
N TYR A 69 -9.29 -0.66 -1.17
CA TYR A 69 -8.07 -0.33 -0.43
C TYR A 69 -6.95 -1.36 -0.65
N ASN A 70 -7.28 -2.63 -0.95
CA ASN A 70 -6.32 -3.66 -1.33
C ASN A 70 -6.70 -4.25 -2.70
N SER A 71 -5.70 -4.50 -3.53
CA SER A 71 -5.82 -5.17 -4.82
C SER A 71 -4.94 -6.41 -4.88
N ARG A 72 -5.48 -7.52 -5.38
CA ARG A 72 -4.70 -8.74 -5.60
C ARG A 72 -3.85 -8.57 -6.85
N SER A 73 -2.54 -8.78 -6.74
CA SER A 73 -1.62 -8.68 -7.88
C SER A 73 -2.02 -9.60 -9.03
N GLU A 74 -2.54 -10.78 -8.71
CA GLU A 74 -2.96 -11.81 -9.68
C GLU A 74 -4.14 -11.38 -10.56
N THR A 75 -4.96 -10.45 -10.08
CA THR A 75 -6.18 -10.01 -10.80
C THR A 75 -6.27 -8.51 -11.04
N ALA A 76 -5.28 -7.73 -10.60
CA ALA A 76 -5.28 -6.28 -10.76
C ALA A 76 -5.37 -5.82 -12.23
N ALA A 77 -4.74 -6.57 -13.14
CA ALA A 77 -4.80 -6.32 -14.59
C ALA A 77 -6.20 -6.51 -15.20
N GLU A 78 -7.09 -7.25 -14.54
CA GLU A 78 -8.39 -7.67 -15.08
C GLU A 78 -9.56 -6.92 -14.44
N LYS A 79 -9.48 -6.69 -13.12
CA LYS A 79 -10.58 -6.10 -12.34
C LYS A 79 -10.88 -4.67 -12.77
N PRO A 80 -12.15 -4.31 -13.02
CA PRO A 80 -12.56 -2.99 -13.49
C PRO A 80 -11.99 -1.83 -12.66
N SER A 81 -11.90 -1.99 -11.34
CA SER A 81 -11.40 -0.95 -10.44
C SER A 81 -9.91 -0.66 -10.60
N TYR A 82 -9.10 -1.61 -11.08
CA TYR A 82 -7.64 -1.52 -11.06
C TYR A 82 -7.00 -1.58 -12.44
N ARG A 83 -7.64 -2.23 -13.43
CA ARG A 83 -7.05 -2.51 -14.75
C ARG A 83 -6.57 -1.27 -15.49
N ALA A 84 -7.23 -0.12 -15.32
CA ALA A 84 -6.81 1.13 -15.95
C ALA A 84 -5.51 1.63 -15.34
N ALA A 85 -5.45 1.74 -14.02
CA ALA A 85 -4.23 2.13 -13.29
C ALA A 85 -3.06 1.17 -13.57
N TRP A 86 -3.33 -0.14 -13.58
CA TRP A 86 -2.33 -1.16 -13.92
C TRP A 86 -1.76 -0.97 -15.32
N ARG A 87 -2.61 -0.90 -16.34
CA ARG A 87 -2.20 -0.74 -17.74
C ARG A 87 -1.48 0.58 -18.01
N ASN A 88 -1.92 1.65 -17.34
CA ASN A 88 -1.30 2.96 -17.42
C ASN A 88 -0.05 3.10 -16.57
N ARG A 89 0.39 2.02 -15.91
CA ARG A 89 1.57 1.97 -15.04
C ARG A 89 1.51 3.05 -13.94
N GLN A 90 0.31 3.30 -13.40
CA GLN A 90 0.12 4.20 -12.27
C GLN A 90 0.58 3.49 -10.99
N TYR A 91 1.88 3.20 -10.93
CA TYR A 91 2.55 2.55 -9.81
C TYR A 91 3.03 3.60 -8.82
N GLY A 92 2.82 3.32 -7.56
CA GLY A 92 3.26 4.17 -6.45
C GLY A 92 3.80 3.35 -5.30
N LEU A 93 4.30 4.03 -4.29
CA LEU A 93 4.81 3.46 -3.06
C LEU A 93 4.12 4.14 -1.88
N VAL A 94 3.44 3.37 -1.04
CA VAL A 94 2.89 3.82 0.24
C VAL A 94 3.97 3.70 1.29
N LEU A 95 4.26 4.80 2.00
CA LEU A 95 5.34 4.85 2.98
C LEU A 95 4.81 4.61 4.39
N MET A 96 5.39 3.65 5.13
CA MET A 96 4.92 3.30 6.47
C MET A 96 6.03 2.81 7.41
N GLU A 97 5.71 2.85 8.72
CA GLU A 97 6.52 2.28 9.79
C GLU A 97 6.16 0.80 10.04
N ASN A 98 4.88 0.48 9.97
CA ASN A 98 4.32 -0.86 10.18
C ASN A 98 2.88 -0.94 9.68
N PHE A 99 2.36 -2.17 9.58
CA PHE A 99 0.93 -2.41 9.33
C PHE A 99 0.37 -3.40 10.35
N PHE A 100 -0.95 -3.57 10.38
CA PHE A 100 -1.61 -4.39 11.39
C PHE A 100 -2.50 -5.44 10.75
N GLU A 101 -2.39 -6.67 11.27
CA GLU A 101 -3.21 -7.81 10.87
C GLU A 101 -3.79 -8.52 12.10
N PRO A 102 -4.99 -9.11 11.99
CA PRO A 102 -5.55 -9.91 13.05
C PRO A 102 -4.96 -11.33 13.05
N SER A 103 -4.47 -11.76 14.21
CA SER A 103 -4.18 -13.19 14.48
C SER A 103 -5.36 -13.82 15.19
N TYR A 104 -5.69 -15.05 14.81
CA TYR A 104 -6.78 -15.85 15.39
C TYR A 104 -6.28 -17.07 16.17
N GLN A 105 -4.99 -17.18 16.43
CA GLN A 105 -4.37 -18.34 17.13
C GLN A 105 -4.94 -18.56 18.54
N SER A 106 -5.41 -17.50 19.20
CA SER A 106 -6.04 -17.59 20.53
C SER A 106 -7.55 -17.89 20.50
N GLY A 107 -8.11 -18.23 19.33
CA GLY A 107 -9.56 -18.43 19.13
C GLY A 107 -10.36 -17.12 18.97
N ARG A 108 -9.72 -15.96 19.13
CA ARG A 108 -10.32 -14.63 18.90
C ARG A 108 -9.35 -13.74 18.12
N ALA A 109 -9.89 -12.71 17.47
CA ALA A 109 -9.05 -11.75 16.77
C ALA A 109 -8.20 -10.94 17.76
N VAL A 110 -6.89 -11.07 17.65
CA VAL A 110 -5.92 -10.22 18.36
C VAL A 110 -5.15 -9.44 17.32
N ARG A 111 -5.09 -8.12 17.49
CA ARG A 111 -4.33 -7.23 16.61
C ARG A 111 -2.83 -7.45 16.80
N TRP A 112 -2.10 -7.58 15.70
CA TRP A 112 -0.65 -7.68 15.67
C TRP A 112 -0.07 -6.58 14.81
N LYS A 113 1.07 -6.06 15.20
CA LYS A 113 1.88 -5.10 14.46
C LYS A 113 2.93 -5.87 13.68
N ILE A 114 3.07 -5.57 12.39
CA ILE A 114 4.03 -6.19 11.49
C ILE A 114 4.92 -5.08 10.91
N GLY A 115 6.22 -5.28 10.99
CA GLY A 115 7.24 -4.37 10.47
C GLY A 115 8.44 -5.12 9.92
N LEU A 116 9.41 -4.39 9.40
CA LEU A 116 10.69 -4.99 9.01
C LEU A 116 11.47 -5.46 10.24
N ALA A 117 12.20 -6.57 10.10
CA ALA A 117 13.10 -7.06 11.13
C ALA A 117 14.23 -6.06 11.48
N SER A 118 14.57 -5.17 10.56
CA SER A 118 15.53 -4.08 10.77
C SER A 118 14.98 -2.93 11.64
N GLY A 119 13.66 -2.84 11.82
CA GLY A 119 12.99 -1.71 12.48
C GLY A 119 12.91 -0.43 11.63
N GLU A 120 13.37 -0.47 10.38
CA GLU A 120 13.32 0.67 9.47
C GLU A 120 11.95 0.84 8.82
N PRO A 121 11.57 2.07 8.42
CA PRO A 121 10.42 2.30 7.56
C PRO A 121 10.56 1.56 6.23
N PHE A 122 9.44 1.33 5.58
CA PHE A 122 9.41 0.63 4.29
C PHE A 122 8.32 1.17 3.37
N ALA A 123 8.36 0.73 2.12
CA ALA A 123 7.44 1.12 1.08
C ALA A 123 6.66 -0.08 0.55
N ILE A 124 5.33 0.06 0.45
CA ILE A 124 4.44 -0.94 -0.15
C ILE A 124 4.04 -0.50 -1.55
N ALA A 125 4.13 -1.43 -2.49
CA ALA A 125 3.65 -1.25 -3.85
C ALA A 125 2.16 -0.95 -3.87
N CYS A 126 1.76 0.09 -4.59
CA CYS A 126 0.35 0.42 -4.78
C CYS A 126 0.04 0.80 -6.23
N LEU A 127 -1.23 0.70 -6.58
CA LEU A 127 -1.82 1.36 -7.73
C LEU A 127 -2.45 2.66 -7.26
N TRP A 128 -2.35 3.72 -8.05
CA TRP A 128 -3.01 4.99 -7.77
C TRP A 128 -3.80 5.48 -8.97
N ASP A 129 -4.80 6.32 -8.74
CA ASP A 129 -5.60 6.93 -9.79
C ASP A 129 -6.06 8.34 -9.38
N ARG A 130 -6.51 9.10 -10.37
CA ARG A 130 -7.11 10.42 -10.21
C ARG A 130 -8.58 10.33 -10.57
N TRP A 131 -9.41 10.79 -9.67
CA TRP A 131 -10.84 10.88 -9.88
C TRP A 131 -11.29 12.32 -9.64
N THR A 132 -12.10 12.86 -10.54
CA THR A 132 -12.73 14.15 -10.35
C THR A 132 -14.15 13.91 -9.83
N ASP A 133 -14.46 14.45 -8.65
CA ASP A 133 -15.79 14.33 -8.06
C ASP A 133 -16.80 15.05 -8.97
N PRO A 134 -17.81 14.33 -9.54
CA PRO A 134 -18.77 14.95 -10.43
C PRO A 134 -19.65 16.01 -9.76
N SER A 135 -19.77 15.99 -8.43
CA SER A 135 -20.60 16.91 -7.67
C SER A 135 -19.89 18.21 -7.28
N SER A 136 -18.59 18.16 -6.98
CA SER A 136 -17.80 19.29 -6.50
C SER A 136 -16.77 19.79 -7.51
N GLY A 137 -16.38 18.95 -8.49
CA GLY A 137 -15.25 19.20 -9.38
C GLY A 137 -13.88 19.00 -8.72
N GLU A 138 -13.84 18.56 -7.47
CA GLU A 138 -12.58 18.32 -6.74
C GLU A 138 -11.79 17.16 -7.34
N LEU A 139 -10.49 17.33 -7.50
CA LEU A 139 -9.57 16.27 -7.93
C LEU A 139 -9.07 15.50 -6.72
N VAL A 140 -9.44 14.22 -6.63
CA VAL A 140 -9.02 13.31 -5.57
C VAL A 140 -7.99 12.33 -6.12
N VAL A 141 -6.81 12.27 -5.49
CA VAL A 141 -5.84 11.20 -5.71
C VAL A 141 -6.11 10.09 -4.71
N SER A 142 -6.15 8.85 -5.17
CA SER A 142 -6.44 7.69 -4.34
C SER A 142 -5.57 6.50 -4.71
N PHE A 143 -5.40 5.55 -3.78
CA PHE A 143 -4.54 4.39 -4.00
C PHE A 143 -5.11 3.09 -3.42
N SER A 144 -4.62 1.98 -3.96
CA SER A 144 -4.87 0.62 -3.49
C SER A 144 -3.55 -0.12 -3.28
N MET A 145 -3.33 -0.72 -2.12
CA MET A 145 -2.14 -1.54 -1.87
C MET A 145 -2.21 -2.84 -2.66
N LEU A 146 -1.11 -3.20 -3.31
CA LEU A 146 -0.96 -4.50 -3.96
C LEU A 146 -0.66 -5.57 -2.91
N THR A 147 -1.30 -6.73 -3.04
CA THR A 147 -1.10 -7.88 -2.17
C THR A 147 -0.84 -9.14 -2.99
N VAL A 148 -0.06 -10.06 -2.43
CA VAL A 148 0.22 -11.39 -2.99
C VAL A 148 -0.18 -12.49 -2.02
N ASN A 149 -0.33 -13.73 -2.53
CA ASN A 149 -0.52 -14.90 -1.68
C ASN A 149 0.64 -15.07 -0.71
N ALA A 150 0.34 -15.40 0.53
CA ALA A 150 1.28 -15.56 1.62
C ALA A 150 1.15 -16.88 2.38
N ASP A 151 0.51 -17.90 1.79
CA ASP A 151 0.33 -19.22 2.44
C ASP A 151 1.67 -19.86 2.83
N ALA A 152 2.72 -19.63 2.04
CA ALA A 152 4.08 -20.10 2.29
C ALA A 152 5.01 -19.06 2.94
N HIS A 153 4.50 -17.85 3.24
CA HIS A 153 5.34 -16.80 3.84
C HIS A 153 5.61 -17.11 5.32
N PRO A 154 6.88 -17.05 5.80
CA PRO A 154 7.24 -17.52 7.14
C PRO A 154 6.55 -16.76 8.29
N VAL A 155 6.18 -15.49 8.09
CA VAL A 155 5.51 -14.65 9.09
C VAL A 155 4.03 -14.48 8.78
N MET A 156 3.67 -14.18 7.52
CA MET A 156 2.30 -13.78 7.17
C MET A 156 1.32 -14.95 7.09
N ASN A 157 1.77 -16.20 6.98
CA ASN A 157 0.93 -17.40 6.94
C ASN A 157 0.11 -17.60 8.21
N GLN A 158 0.49 -17.00 9.34
CA GLN A 158 -0.18 -17.14 10.64
C GLN A 158 -1.33 -16.16 10.85
N PHE A 159 -1.50 -15.16 9.96
CA PHE A 159 -2.55 -14.16 10.05
C PHE A 159 -3.79 -14.57 9.25
N HIS A 160 -4.89 -13.78 9.40
CA HIS A 160 -6.21 -14.10 8.86
C HIS A 160 -6.84 -15.36 9.50
N LYS A 161 -8.12 -15.60 9.24
CA LYS A 161 -8.84 -16.76 9.78
C LYS A 161 -8.29 -18.07 9.18
N GLN A 162 -8.44 -19.13 9.94
CA GLN A 162 -8.15 -20.47 9.42
C GLN A 162 -9.08 -20.77 8.25
N GLY A 163 -8.52 -21.28 7.15
CA GLY A 163 -9.26 -21.55 5.92
C GLY A 163 -9.32 -20.38 4.94
N ASP A 164 -9.05 -19.14 5.37
CA ASP A 164 -8.90 -18.02 4.45
C ASP A 164 -7.53 -18.05 3.78
N GLU A 165 -7.49 -17.66 2.50
CA GLU A 165 -6.23 -17.41 1.78
C GLU A 165 -5.40 -16.37 2.52
N LYS A 166 -4.14 -16.67 2.77
CA LYS A 166 -3.20 -15.76 3.43
C LYS A 166 -2.66 -14.76 2.41
N ARG A 167 -2.63 -13.50 2.82
CA ARG A 167 -2.17 -12.40 1.95
C ARG A 167 -1.14 -11.56 2.69
N THR A 168 -0.18 -10.99 1.92
CA THR A 168 0.74 -9.96 2.42
C THR A 168 0.76 -8.78 1.46
N PRO A 169 0.86 -7.53 1.96
CA PRO A 169 1.20 -6.41 1.10
C PRO A 169 2.55 -6.63 0.40
N VAL A 170 2.69 -6.11 -0.82
CA VAL A 170 3.93 -6.21 -1.59
C VAL A 170 4.90 -5.14 -1.11
N ILE A 171 5.91 -5.53 -0.34
CA ILE A 171 6.97 -4.65 0.12
C ILE A 171 8.05 -4.59 -0.96
N ILE A 172 8.41 -3.39 -1.38
CA ILE A 172 9.50 -3.16 -2.34
C ILE A 172 10.77 -2.77 -1.56
N SER A 173 11.84 -3.54 -1.76
CA SER A 173 13.14 -3.25 -1.16
C SER A 173 13.69 -1.89 -1.62
N PRO A 174 14.45 -1.16 -0.80
CA PRO A 174 14.93 0.19 -1.11
C PRO A 174 15.66 0.31 -2.45
N GLU A 175 16.48 -0.65 -2.81
CA GLU A 175 17.24 -0.72 -4.06
C GLU A 175 16.34 -0.87 -5.31
N LEU A 176 15.09 -1.29 -5.12
CA LEU A 176 14.11 -1.51 -6.19
C LEU A 176 13.05 -0.40 -6.29
N HIS A 177 13.05 0.61 -5.42
CA HIS A 177 12.06 1.69 -5.42
C HIS A 177 11.97 2.40 -6.77
N SER A 178 13.11 2.82 -7.33
CA SER A 178 13.16 3.50 -8.63
C SER A 178 12.72 2.57 -9.77
N THR A 179 13.13 1.30 -9.70
CA THR A 179 12.74 0.28 -10.69
C THR A 179 11.22 0.05 -10.68
N TRP A 180 10.61 -0.03 -9.48
CA TRP A 180 9.15 -0.16 -9.34
C TRP A 180 8.41 1.04 -9.92
N LEU A 181 8.79 2.27 -9.54
CA LEU A 181 8.11 3.49 -9.97
C LEU A 181 8.15 3.72 -11.48
N SER A 182 9.18 3.19 -12.17
CA SER A 182 9.36 3.30 -13.63
C SER A 182 9.04 2.01 -14.39
N ALA A 183 8.58 0.95 -13.71
CA ALA A 183 8.43 -0.39 -14.27
C ALA A 183 7.51 -0.44 -15.48
N SER A 184 7.85 -1.31 -16.42
CA SER A 184 6.87 -1.85 -17.39
C SER A 184 5.89 -2.79 -16.67
N VAL A 185 4.78 -3.14 -17.31
CA VAL A 185 3.81 -4.11 -16.74
C VAL A 185 4.48 -5.45 -16.44
N GLU A 186 5.35 -5.94 -17.32
CA GLU A 186 6.08 -7.18 -17.15
C GLU A 186 7.05 -7.12 -15.95
N ASN A 187 7.85 -6.06 -15.87
CA ASN A 187 8.79 -5.88 -14.76
C ASN A 187 8.07 -5.72 -13.43
N ALA A 188 6.95 -4.98 -13.37
CA ALA A 188 6.15 -4.85 -12.16
C ALA A 188 5.65 -6.21 -11.65
N THR A 189 5.22 -7.10 -12.55
CA THR A 189 4.79 -8.46 -12.19
C THR A 189 5.92 -9.25 -11.53
N ASN A 190 7.14 -9.17 -12.06
CA ASN A 190 8.30 -9.88 -11.52
C ASN A 190 8.76 -9.35 -10.16
N LEU A 191 8.53 -8.07 -9.87
CA LEU A 191 8.91 -7.44 -8.60
C LEU A 191 7.98 -7.76 -7.42
N MET A 192 6.80 -8.36 -7.68
CA MET A 192 5.79 -8.58 -6.63
C MET A 192 5.94 -9.88 -5.83
N ALA A 193 6.93 -10.73 -6.15
CA ALA A 193 7.12 -11.99 -5.43
C ALA A 193 7.57 -11.75 -3.98
N TRP A 194 6.85 -12.32 -2.99
CA TRP A 194 7.18 -12.13 -1.57
C TRP A 194 8.58 -12.64 -1.19
N GLN A 195 9.16 -13.57 -1.94
CA GLN A 195 10.52 -14.05 -1.75
C GLN A 195 11.60 -12.96 -1.91
N HIS A 196 11.25 -11.87 -2.58
CA HIS A 196 12.14 -10.71 -2.77
C HIS A 196 11.95 -9.63 -1.70
N MET A 197 10.98 -9.82 -0.78
CA MET A 197 10.70 -8.85 0.28
C MET A 197 11.72 -8.98 1.42
N PRO A 198 12.02 -7.87 2.11
CA PRO A 198 12.83 -7.91 3.32
C PRO A 198 12.16 -8.76 4.42
N PRO A 199 12.93 -9.34 5.37
CA PRO A 199 12.39 -10.10 6.47
C PRO A 199 11.45 -9.29 7.36
N LEU A 200 10.30 -9.90 7.72
CA LEU A 200 9.30 -9.31 8.60
C LEU A 200 9.40 -9.88 10.02
N VAL A 201 8.99 -9.07 10.97
CA VAL A 201 8.71 -9.45 12.35
C VAL A 201 7.29 -9.04 12.72
N ALA A 202 6.70 -9.76 13.66
CA ALA A 202 5.34 -9.50 14.12
C ALA A 202 5.27 -9.59 15.64
N GLU A 203 4.54 -8.69 16.27
CA GLU A 203 4.31 -8.66 17.72
C GLU A 203 2.84 -8.31 18.05
N PRO A 204 2.30 -8.81 19.16
CA PRO A 204 0.96 -8.42 19.61
C PRO A 204 0.88 -6.92 19.86
N ALA A 205 -0.18 -6.28 19.35
CA ALA A 205 -0.44 -4.85 19.54
C ALA A 205 -1.94 -4.62 19.86
N PRO A 206 -2.46 -5.17 20.98
CA PRO A 206 -3.86 -5.01 21.32
C PRO A 206 -4.19 -3.53 21.57
N VAL A 207 -5.37 -3.12 21.08
CA VAL A 207 -5.88 -1.77 21.35
C VAL A 207 -6.31 -1.72 22.82
N ILE A 208 -5.63 -0.92 23.62
CA ILE A 208 -6.04 -0.63 24.98
C ILE A 208 -7.24 0.32 24.90
N ARG A 209 -8.43 -0.19 25.20
CA ARG A 209 -9.61 0.68 25.38
C ARG A 209 -9.53 1.24 26.81
N ASN A 210 -9.23 2.52 26.91
CA ASN A 210 -9.40 3.27 28.14
C ASN A 210 -10.88 3.45 28.45
#